data_fb2fc0fce4aa747546be45d19b6a1973
#
_entry.id   fb2fc0fce4aa747546be45d19b6a1973
#
_cell.length_a   1.000
_cell.length_b   1.000
_cell.length_c   1.000
_cell.angle_alpha   90.00
_cell.angle_beta   90.00
_cell.angle_gamma   90.00
#
_symmetry.space_group_name_H-M   'P 1'
#
loop_
_entity.id
_entity.type
_entity.pdbx_description
1 polymer ?
#
loop_
_entity_poly.entity_id
_entity_poly.type
_entity_poly.pdbx_seq_one_letter_code
_entity_poly.pdbx_strand_id
1 'polypeptide(L)'
;MKLSSVASQPSWQIQSDTVQAAVTRQGGHLAPVEFRLGKRLVQPFHIAPWAGEEIGPKFPTILQVLRGDFFCMPFGGNARAWKGEQHPAHGETANSAWTFD
;
A
#
# COMPACT_ATOMS: atom_id res chain seq x y z
N MET A 1 16.86 3.51 -4.75
CA MET A 1 16.52 2.42 -3.82
C MET A 1 15.99 1.23 -4.61
N LYS A 2 16.37 0.03 -4.23
CA LYS A 2 16.05 -1.19 -4.97
C LYS A 2 14.71 -1.76 -4.52
N LEU A 3 13.91 -2.25 -5.47
CA LEU A 3 12.67 -2.97 -5.18
C LEU A 3 12.98 -4.40 -4.74
N SER A 4 12.23 -4.87 -3.75
CA SER A 4 12.21 -6.28 -3.33
C SER A 4 10.77 -6.71 -3.09
N SER A 5 10.49 -8.00 -3.12
CA SER A 5 9.16 -8.51 -2.85
C SER A 5 8.91 -8.57 -1.34
N VAL A 6 7.89 -7.89 -0.86
CA VAL A 6 7.47 -7.90 0.54
C VAL A 6 5.98 -8.22 0.59
N ALA A 7 5.62 -9.33 1.23
CA ALA A 7 4.23 -9.82 1.27
C ALA A 7 3.59 -9.80 -0.12
N SER A 8 4.28 -10.38 -1.10
CA SER A 8 3.85 -10.55 -2.50
C SER A 8 3.74 -9.28 -3.33
N GLN A 9 4.28 -8.14 -2.85
CA GLN A 9 4.27 -6.90 -3.61
C GLN A 9 5.69 -6.31 -3.74
N PRO A 10 6.06 -5.85 -4.96
CA PRO A 10 7.29 -5.08 -5.13
C PRO A 10 7.27 -3.84 -4.25
N SER A 11 8.26 -3.68 -3.40
CA SER A 11 8.28 -2.65 -2.39
C SER A 11 9.68 -2.10 -2.18
N TRP A 12 9.76 -0.84 -1.77
CA TRP A 12 10.98 -0.26 -1.24
C TRP A 12 11.00 -0.47 0.27
N GLN A 13 12.13 -0.95 0.77
CA GLN A 13 12.34 -1.13 2.20
C GLN A 13 13.17 0.01 2.75
N ILE A 14 12.71 0.57 3.86
CA ILE A 14 13.41 1.61 4.63
C ILE A 14 13.61 1.12 6.05
N GLN A 15 14.76 1.45 6.63
CA GLN A 15 15.05 1.00 7.98
C GLN A 15 15.96 1.98 8.73
N SER A 16 15.79 1.96 10.03
CA SER A 16 16.68 2.57 11.01
C SER A 16 17.08 1.51 12.05
N ASP A 17 17.74 1.94 13.13
CA ASP A 17 18.10 1.03 14.22
C ASP A 17 16.87 0.42 14.92
N THR A 18 15.74 1.12 14.88
CA THR A 18 14.55 0.77 15.67
C THR A 18 13.29 0.54 14.84
N VAL A 19 13.31 0.86 13.55
CA VAL A 19 12.14 0.74 12.68
C VAL A 19 12.53 0.13 11.35
N GLN A 20 11.73 -0.83 10.90
CA GLN A 20 11.76 -1.31 9.51
C GLN A 20 10.39 -1.09 8.89
N ALA A 21 10.38 -0.63 7.65
CA ALA A 21 9.14 -0.38 6.93
C ALA A 21 9.27 -0.74 5.46
N ALA A 22 8.14 -1.00 4.82
CA ALA A 22 8.08 -1.20 3.38
C ALA A 22 6.95 -0.37 2.78
N VAL A 23 7.23 0.23 1.62
CA VAL A 23 6.24 0.99 0.84
C VAL A 23 6.08 0.27 -0.50
N THR A 24 4.86 -0.11 -0.84
CA THR A 24 4.61 -0.80 -2.11
C THR A 24 4.79 0.14 -3.30
N ARG A 25 5.34 -0.38 -4.39
CA ARG A 25 5.39 0.35 -5.65
C ARG A 25 3.99 0.66 -6.17
N GLN A 26 3.09 -0.32 -6.11
CA GLN A 26 1.70 -0.11 -6.51
C GLN A 26 0.94 0.51 -5.35
N GLY A 27 0.44 1.72 -5.54
CA GLY A 27 -0.41 2.43 -4.60
C GLY A 27 0.29 3.11 -3.43
N GLY A 28 1.59 2.90 -3.24
CA GLY A 28 2.33 3.53 -2.14
C GLY A 28 1.83 3.13 -0.76
N HIS A 29 1.34 1.89 -0.59
CA HIS A 29 0.84 1.40 0.68
C HIS A 29 1.99 1.11 1.64
N LEU A 30 1.86 1.58 2.88
CA LEU A 30 2.87 1.46 3.94
C LEU A 30 2.54 0.27 4.85
N ALA A 31 3.16 -0.85 4.63
CA ALA A 31 3.20 -2.03 5.49
C ALA A 31 4.12 -3.11 4.90
N PRO A 32 4.77 -3.93 5.73
CA PRO A 32 4.76 -3.84 7.19
C PRO A 32 5.52 -2.63 7.73
N VAL A 33 5.23 -2.28 8.96
CA VAL A 33 6.06 -1.36 9.77
C VAL A 33 6.32 -2.07 11.08
N GLU A 34 7.58 -2.34 11.35
CA GLU A 34 8.00 -3.01 12.57
C GLU A 34 8.79 -2.04 13.45
N PHE A 35 8.30 -1.86 14.67
CA PHE A 35 9.00 -1.08 15.70
C PHE A 35 9.70 -2.03 16.67
N ARG A 36 10.97 -1.80 16.91
CA ARG A 36 11.74 -2.52 17.90
C ARG A 36 11.70 -1.77 19.23
N LEU A 37 11.00 -2.32 20.19
CA LEU A 37 10.87 -1.78 21.54
C LEU A 37 11.60 -2.72 22.51
N GLY A 38 12.92 -2.50 22.68
CA GLY A 38 13.76 -3.42 23.44
C GLY A 38 13.81 -4.78 22.75
N LYS A 39 13.33 -5.84 23.45
CA LYS A 39 13.26 -7.21 22.90
C LYS A 39 11.94 -7.49 22.18
N ARG A 40 11.01 -6.52 22.14
CA ARG A 40 9.71 -6.67 21.49
C ARG A 40 9.72 -6.08 20.09
N LEU A 41 9.05 -6.76 19.17
CA LEU A 41 8.70 -6.24 17.85
C LEU A 41 7.20 -5.93 17.83
N VAL A 42 6.85 -4.72 17.45
CA VAL A 42 5.45 -4.28 17.34
C VAL A 42 5.17 -3.88 15.89
N GLN A 43 4.13 -4.47 15.32
CA GLN A 43 3.71 -4.24 13.95
C GLN A 43 2.25 -3.76 13.94
N PRO A 44 2.01 -2.44 13.92
CA PRO A 44 0.67 -1.89 14.09
C PRO A 44 -0.20 -1.97 12.84
N PHE A 45 0.40 -2.13 11.64
CA PHE A 45 -0.34 -2.14 10.40
C PHE A 45 -0.65 -3.56 9.93
N HIS A 46 -1.87 -3.74 9.48
CA HIS A 46 -2.36 -5.01 8.97
C HIS A 46 -2.08 -5.14 7.47
N ILE A 47 -1.80 -6.37 7.04
CA ILE A 47 -1.72 -6.74 5.63
C ILE A 47 -2.92 -7.63 5.32
N ALA A 48 -3.63 -7.37 4.22
CA ALA A 48 -4.78 -8.15 3.84
C ALA A 48 -4.43 -9.65 3.79
N PRO A 49 -5.26 -10.54 4.37
CA PRO A 49 -4.95 -11.96 4.44
C PRO A 49 -4.84 -12.64 3.08
N TRP A 50 -5.40 -12.04 2.03
CA TRP A 50 -5.31 -12.55 0.66
C TRP A 50 -4.11 -12.00 -0.13
N ALA A 51 -3.16 -11.32 0.51
CA ALA A 51 -2.03 -10.66 -0.17
C ALA A 51 -1.22 -11.59 -1.07
N GLY A 52 -1.10 -12.87 -0.71
CA GLY A 52 -0.41 -13.89 -1.50
C GLY A 52 -1.25 -14.55 -2.59
N GLU A 53 -2.51 -14.16 -2.72
CA GLU A 53 -3.47 -14.74 -3.67
C GLU A 53 -3.70 -13.81 -4.85
N GLU A 54 -3.96 -14.37 -6.04
CA GLU A 54 -4.40 -13.60 -7.19
C GLU A 54 -5.92 -13.52 -7.16
N ILE A 55 -6.45 -12.34 -6.80
CA ILE A 55 -7.89 -12.15 -6.58
C ILE A 55 -8.68 -11.93 -7.88
N GLY A 56 -8.00 -11.75 -9.01
CA GLY A 56 -8.60 -11.66 -10.33
C GLY A 56 -9.23 -10.31 -10.67
N PRO A 57 -9.70 -10.15 -11.94
CA PRO A 57 -10.13 -8.85 -12.48
C PRO A 57 -11.50 -8.37 -12.00
N LYS A 58 -12.25 -9.20 -11.27
CA LYS A 58 -13.55 -8.83 -10.71
C LYS A 58 -13.45 -7.79 -9.59
N PHE A 59 -12.29 -7.73 -8.95
CA PHE A 59 -12.08 -6.90 -7.76
C PHE A 59 -11.32 -5.63 -8.12
N PRO A 60 -11.58 -4.51 -7.44
CA PRO A 60 -10.78 -3.31 -7.61
C PRO A 60 -9.29 -3.60 -7.39
N THR A 61 -8.44 -3.00 -8.22
CA THR A 61 -6.98 -3.22 -8.19
C THR A 61 -6.37 -2.98 -6.81
N ILE A 62 -6.90 -2.01 -6.07
CA ILE A 62 -6.40 -1.68 -4.73
C ILE A 62 -6.47 -2.87 -3.76
N LEU A 63 -7.44 -3.77 -3.91
CA LEU A 63 -7.60 -4.92 -3.02
C LEU A 63 -6.43 -5.89 -3.11
N GLN A 64 -5.78 -6.00 -4.27
CA GLN A 64 -4.62 -6.87 -4.43
C GLN A 64 -3.43 -6.42 -3.57
N VAL A 65 -3.29 -5.11 -3.41
CA VAL A 65 -2.18 -4.49 -2.69
C VAL A 65 -2.50 -4.21 -1.22
N LEU A 66 -3.77 -4.13 -0.88
CA LEU A 66 -4.33 -3.56 0.35
C LEU A 66 -3.54 -3.93 1.60
N ARG A 67 -2.97 -2.93 2.23
CA ARG A 67 -2.21 -3.05 3.48
C ARG A 67 -1.98 -1.70 4.13
N GLY A 68 -1.87 -1.72 5.44
CA GLY A 68 -1.41 -0.61 6.24
C GLY A 68 -2.09 0.72 5.99
N ASP A 69 -1.29 1.75 5.81
CA ASP A 69 -1.73 3.10 5.53
C ASP A 69 -1.37 3.51 4.11
N PHE A 70 -2.18 4.36 3.50
CA PHE A 70 -1.94 4.85 2.14
C PHE A 70 -2.58 6.22 1.92
N PHE A 71 -2.04 6.94 0.96
CA PHE A 71 -2.43 8.31 0.67
C PHE A 71 -3.57 8.36 -0.34
N CYS A 72 -4.66 9.04 0.00
CA CYS A 72 -5.85 9.19 -0.85
C CYS A 72 -5.90 10.59 -1.47
N MET A 73 -5.66 10.67 -2.78
CA MET A 73 -5.75 11.91 -3.55
C MET A 73 -6.44 11.65 -4.90
N PRO A 74 -7.30 12.52 -5.36
CA PRO A 74 -7.72 13.81 -4.75
C PRO A 74 -8.66 13.63 -3.56
N PHE A 75 -9.35 12.48 -3.47
CA PHE A 75 -10.26 12.12 -2.36
C PHE A 75 -10.57 10.62 -2.44
N GLY A 76 -11.35 10.11 -1.50
CA GLY A 76 -11.64 8.69 -1.34
C GLY A 76 -12.44 8.01 -2.46
N GLY A 77 -12.83 8.75 -3.47
CA GLY A 77 -13.55 8.25 -4.65
C GLY A 77 -14.95 8.84 -4.82
N ASN A 78 -15.47 8.74 -6.02
CA ASN A 78 -16.85 9.17 -6.33
C ASN A 78 -17.54 8.09 -7.18
N ALA A 79 -18.70 7.61 -6.73
CA ALA A 79 -19.48 6.59 -7.42
C ALA A 79 -20.07 7.11 -8.72
N ARG A 80 -20.30 8.42 -8.82
CA ARG A 80 -20.79 9.09 -10.02
C ARG A 80 -19.79 10.14 -10.44
N ALA A 81 -19.53 10.19 -11.75
CA ALA A 81 -18.69 11.24 -12.31
C ALA A 81 -19.30 12.61 -12.01
N TRP A 82 -18.46 13.56 -11.66
CA TRP A 82 -18.84 14.95 -11.44
C TRP A 82 -18.06 15.82 -12.41
N LYS A 83 -18.78 16.55 -13.26
CA LYS A 83 -18.19 17.36 -14.33
C LYS A 83 -17.14 16.59 -15.17
N GLY A 84 -17.44 15.33 -15.47
CA GLY A 84 -16.54 14.45 -16.24
C GLY A 84 -15.43 13.79 -15.46
N GLU A 85 -15.26 14.10 -14.17
CA GLU A 85 -14.25 13.48 -13.32
C GLU A 85 -14.81 12.33 -12.51
N GLN A 86 -14.14 11.19 -12.59
CA GLN A 86 -14.43 10.03 -11.75
C GLN A 86 -13.12 9.41 -11.30
N HIS A 87 -13.01 9.17 -10.01
CA HIS A 87 -11.80 8.61 -9.39
C HIS A 87 -12.11 7.25 -8.75
N PRO A 88 -11.13 6.35 -8.72
CA PRO A 88 -11.30 5.05 -8.09
C PRO A 88 -11.45 5.19 -6.57
N ALA A 89 -11.95 4.11 -5.93
CA ALA A 89 -12.00 4.03 -4.48
C ALA A 89 -10.60 4.28 -3.89
N HIS A 90 -10.52 5.13 -2.90
CA HIS A 90 -9.29 5.60 -2.24
C HIS A 90 -8.39 6.52 -3.10
N GLY A 91 -8.90 6.99 -4.24
CA GLY A 91 -8.23 7.99 -5.07
C GLY A 91 -7.18 7.45 -6.02
N GLU A 92 -6.58 8.34 -6.78
CA GLU A 92 -5.60 8.00 -7.80
C GLU A 92 -4.27 7.53 -7.21
N THR A 93 -3.80 8.16 -6.15
CA THR A 93 -2.50 7.85 -5.54
C THR A 93 -2.45 6.43 -4.99
N ALA A 94 -3.53 5.98 -4.33
CA ALA A 94 -3.60 4.63 -3.76
C ALA A 94 -3.74 3.52 -4.81
N ASN A 95 -4.01 3.88 -6.07
CA ASN A 95 -4.23 2.95 -7.18
C ASN A 95 -3.16 3.05 -8.28
N SER A 96 -2.24 3.97 -8.18
CA SER A 96 -1.23 4.22 -9.21
C SER A 96 0.14 3.64 -8.83
N ALA A 97 0.97 3.38 -9.84
CA ALA A 97 2.35 3.00 -9.59
C ALA A 97 3.17 4.23 -9.18
N TRP A 98 3.92 4.08 -8.12
CA TRP A 98 4.81 5.11 -7.59
C TRP A 98 6.23 4.93 -8.13
N THR A 99 6.98 5.99 -8.12
CA THR A 99 8.42 5.99 -8.41
C THR A 99 9.17 6.53 -7.19
N PHE A 100 10.41 6.11 -7.06
CA PHE A 100 11.33 6.64 -6.05
C PHE A 100 12.42 7.44 -6.77
N ASP A 101 12.57 8.71 -6.38
CA ASP A 101 13.61 9.61 -6.89
C ASP A 101 14.75 9.80 -5.89
#